data_cad8f90efac8ffb74182555d486cfa19
#
_entry.id   cad8f90efac8ffb74182555d486cfa19
#
_cell.length_a   1.000
_cell.length_b   1.000
_cell.length_c   1.000
_cell.angle_alpha   90.00
_cell.angle_beta   90.00
_cell.angle_gamma   90.00
#
_symmetry.space_group_name_H-M   'P 1'
#
loop_
_entity.id
_entity.type
_entity.pdbx_description
1 polymer ?
#
loop_
_entity_poly.entity_id
_entity_poly.type
_entity_poly.pdbx_seq_one_letter_code
_entity_poly.pdbx_strand_id
1 'polypeptide(L)'
;LVGFVDSEDGKLFNSAAVLHQGKIVTTYRKIHLPNYGVFDEHRYFTPGNECSIISIRGIKVGINICEDIWEPIGPSEVQREAGAQIIINLNSSPYQLGKHRHREKIVSDLSRRNHIYTLYTNQVGGQDELVFDGGSMLFDPNGKLISNSPRFEESLLVADIKAKLTEIPVSLQQNYTNFHERLSQVGKSSTVEIPTIKPQQKLSNLPQLPI
;
A
#
# COMPACT_ATOMS: atom_id res chain seq x y z
N LEU A 1 5.09 4.27 7.97
CA LEU A 1 4.73 4.89 6.71
C LEU A 1 3.79 6.06 6.99
N VAL A 2 3.99 7.20 6.30
CA VAL A 2 3.16 8.40 6.47
C VAL A 2 2.87 9.01 5.10
N GLY A 3 1.59 9.25 4.80
CA GLY A 3 1.16 9.99 3.61
C GLY A 3 1.45 11.49 3.77
N PHE A 4 1.93 12.14 2.71
CA PHE A 4 2.21 13.56 2.69
C PHE A 4 2.26 14.11 1.26
N VAL A 5 2.26 15.43 1.14
CA VAL A 5 2.51 16.11 -0.14
C VAL A 5 4.02 16.33 -0.28
N ASP A 6 4.63 15.68 -1.27
CA ASP A 6 6.04 15.88 -1.64
C ASP A 6 6.15 16.94 -2.73
N SER A 7 7.31 17.61 -2.83
CA SER A 7 7.56 18.58 -3.88
C SER A 7 8.99 18.48 -4.41
N GLU A 8 9.13 18.52 -5.74
CA GLU A 8 10.42 18.52 -6.43
C GLU A 8 10.29 19.31 -7.74
N ASP A 9 11.22 20.20 -7.99
CA ASP A 9 11.27 21.01 -9.23
C ASP A 9 9.96 21.74 -9.57
N GLY A 10 9.26 22.25 -8.55
CA GLY A 10 7.99 22.95 -8.70
C GLY A 10 6.78 22.04 -8.97
N LYS A 11 6.96 20.73 -8.96
CA LYS A 11 5.90 19.73 -9.08
C LYS A 11 5.49 19.22 -7.71
N LEU A 12 4.21 18.92 -7.54
CA LEU A 12 3.65 18.30 -6.33
C LEU A 12 3.35 16.82 -6.59
N PHE A 13 3.53 16.00 -5.56
CA PHE A 13 3.29 14.56 -5.61
C PHE A 13 2.48 14.10 -4.39
N ASN A 14 1.49 13.27 -4.61
CA ASN A 14 0.84 12.52 -3.54
C ASN A 14 1.76 11.36 -3.15
N SER A 15 2.29 11.40 -1.93
CA SER A 15 3.44 10.57 -1.56
C SER A 15 3.30 9.87 -0.23
N ALA A 16 4.07 8.79 -0.05
CA ALA A 16 4.23 8.09 1.21
C ALA A 16 5.70 8.02 1.62
N ALA A 17 6.03 8.59 2.77
CA ALA A 17 7.36 8.51 3.37
C ALA A 17 7.54 7.24 4.20
N VAL A 18 8.67 6.57 4.03
CA VAL A 18 9.16 5.52 4.92
C VAL A 18 10.05 6.16 5.98
N LEU A 19 9.61 6.10 7.24
CA LEU A 19 10.35 6.67 8.36
C LEU A 19 11.07 5.55 9.13
N HIS A 20 12.36 5.74 9.36
CA HIS A 20 13.16 4.86 10.19
C HIS A 20 14.18 5.65 11.00
N GLN A 21 14.22 5.45 12.32
CA GLN A 21 15.14 6.17 13.23
C GLN A 21 15.12 7.70 13.07
N GLY A 22 13.95 8.30 12.94
CA GLY A 22 13.79 9.74 12.81
C GLY A 22 14.20 10.32 11.45
N LYS A 23 14.43 9.49 10.45
CA LYS A 23 14.80 9.90 9.08
C LYS A 23 13.82 9.35 8.05
N ILE A 24 13.64 10.10 6.97
CA ILE A 24 13.00 9.56 5.76
C ILE A 24 14.03 8.69 5.05
N VAL A 25 13.72 7.41 4.87
CA VAL A 25 14.60 6.43 4.22
C VAL A 25 14.34 6.38 2.72
N THR A 26 13.08 6.46 2.34
CA THR A 26 12.63 6.54 0.95
C THR A 26 11.23 7.13 0.89
N THR A 27 10.85 7.59 -0.29
CA THR A 27 9.52 8.14 -0.58
C THR A 27 8.95 7.41 -1.79
N TYR A 28 7.72 6.95 -1.68
CA TYR A 28 6.91 6.50 -2.81
C TYR A 28 6.02 7.64 -3.29
N ARG A 29 5.97 7.89 -4.59
CA ARG A 29 5.07 8.84 -5.24
C ARG A 29 3.97 8.08 -5.96
N LYS A 30 2.72 8.38 -5.67
CA LYS A 30 1.55 7.74 -6.27
C LYS A 30 1.60 7.78 -7.79
N ILE A 31 1.34 6.64 -8.42
CA ILE A 31 1.43 6.50 -9.88
C ILE A 31 0.07 6.73 -10.53
N HIS A 32 -0.97 6.07 -10.05
CA HIS A 32 -2.31 6.22 -10.59
C HIS A 32 -3.08 7.32 -9.85
N LEU A 33 -3.30 8.44 -10.52
CA LEU A 33 -4.03 9.59 -9.98
C LEU A 33 -5.49 9.53 -10.43
N PRO A 34 -6.47 9.31 -9.53
CA PRO A 34 -7.87 9.32 -9.91
C PRO A 34 -8.34 10.73 -10.30
N ASN A 35 -9.15 10.80 -11.36
CA ASN A 35 -9.74 12.03 -11.83
C ASN A 35 -11.21 11.83 -12.18
N TYR A 36 -11.96 11.26 -11.23
CA TYR A 36 -13.38 10.95 -11.35
C TYR A 36 -14.09 11.10 -9.99
N GLY A 37 -15.41 11.31 -10.02
CA GLY A 37 -16.21 11.47 -8.82
C GLY A 37 -15.77 12.67 -7.99
N VAL A 38 -15.32 12.41 -6.77
CA VAL A 38 -14.80 13.43 -5.84
C VAL A 38 -13.30 13.69 -6.00
N PHE A 39 -12.64 12.98 -6.91
CA PHE A 39 -11.20 13.07 -7.09
C PHE A 39 -10.85 13.97 -8.28
N ASP A 40 -9.88 14.86 -8.09
CA ASP A 40 -9.31 15.73 -9.12
C ASP A 40 -7.78 15.82 -8.91
N GLU A 41 -7.14 14.64 -8.75
CA GLU A 41 -5.71 14.58 -8.39
C GLU A 41 -4.81 15.05 -9.53
N HIS A 42 -5.19 14.85 -10.80
CA HIS A 42 -4.44 15.34 -11.97
C HIS A 42 -4.27 16.85 -12.00
N ARG A 43 -5.15 17.59 -11.33
CA ARG A 43 -5.05 19.05 -11.26
C ARG A 43 -3.88 19.53 -10.43
N TYR A 44 -3.51 18.78 -9.39
CA TYR A 44 -2.56 19.21 -8.37
C TYR A 44 -1.28 18.41 -8.36
N PHE A 45 -1.35 17.14 -8.72
CA PHE A 45 -0.25 16.20 -8.57
C PHE A 45 0.30 15.71 -9.90
N THR A 46 1.60 15.47 -9.90
CA THR A 46 2.32 14.77 -10.98
C THR A 46 2.38 13.28 -10.63
N PRO A 47 2.12 12.36 -11.58
CA PRO A 47 2.30 10.94 -11.35
C PRO A 47 3.75 10.58 -11.00
N GLY A 48 3.93 9.65 -10.07
CA GLY A 48 5.19 8.96 -9.88
C GLY A 48 5.50 7.99 -11.02
N ASN A 49 6.72 7.50 -11.07
CA ASN A 49 7.19 6.53 -12.07
C ASN A 49 8.07 5.44 -11.47
N GLU A 50 8.09 5.33 -10.14
CA GLU A 50 8.94 4.40 -9.41
C GLU A 50 8.12 3.56 -8.43
N CYS A 51 8.22 2.24 -8.58
CA CYS A 51 7.53 1.26 -7.73
C CYS A 51 8.44 0.87 -6.56
N SER A 52 8.41 1.68 -5.50
CA SER A 52 9.31 1.55 -4.35
C SER A 52 9.06 0.27 -3.55
N ILE A 53 10.15 -0.39 -3.17
CA ILE A 53 10.19 -1.56 -2.30
C ILE A 53 11.14 -1.26 -1.14
N ILE A 54 10.74 -1.64 0.06
CA ILE A 54 11.64 -1.67 1.21
C ILE A 54 11.95 -3.12 1.59
N SER A 55 13.17 -3.39 1.99
CA SER A 55 13.57 -4.68 2.53
C SER A 55 13.82 -4.56 4.03
N ILE A 56 13.09 -5.34 4.82
CA ILE A 56 13.19 -5.38 6.27
C ILE A 56 13.55 -6.81 6.68
N ARG A 57 14.77 -7.03 7.12
CA ARG A 57 15.28 -8.36 7.50
C ARG A 57 15.09 -9.40 6.38
N GLY A 58 15.30 -9.00 5.14
CA GLY A 58 15.12 -9.86 3.97
C GLY A 58 13.68 -10.03 3.48
N ILE A 59 12.71 -9.45 4.16
CA ILE A 59 11.31 -9.41 3.69
C ILE A 59 11.12 -8.17 2.85
N LYS A 60 10.76 -8.33 1.59
CA LYS A 60 10.49 -7.24 0.66
C LYS A 60 9.04 -6.79 0.74
N VAL A 61 8.83 -5.50 0.94
CA VAL A 61 7.52 -4.87 1.11
C VAL A 61 7.35 -3.78 0.07
N GLY A 62 6.39 -3.92 -0.81
CA GLY A 62 5.98 -2.90 -1.76
C GLY A 62 5.05 -1.88 -1.10
N ILE A 63 5.16 -0.63 -1.54
CA ILE A 63 4.39 0.49 -1.01
C ILE A 63 3.63 1.13 -2.16
N ASN A 64 2.34 1.35 -1.96
CA ASN A 64 1.53 2.12 -2.91
C ASN A 64 0.38 2.85 -2.22
N ILE A 65 -0.34 3.68 -2.96
CA ILE A 65 -1.35 4.59 -2.42
C ILE A 65 -2.67 4.40 -3.19
N CYS A 66 -3.72 4.06 -2.45
CA CYS A 66 -5.13 4.08 -2.85
C CYS A 66 -5.36 3.52 -4.27
N GLU A 67 -5.51 4.38 -5.29
CA GLU A 67 -5.85 4.03 -6.67
C GLU A 67 -4.88 3.05 -7.32
N ASP A 68 -3.64 2.98 -6.84
CA ASP A 68 -2.61 2.10 -7.38
C ASP A 68 -2.97 0.61 -7.38
N ILE A 69 -3.94 0.20 -6.56
CA ILE A 69 -4.42 -1.20 -6.50
C ILE A 69 -5.72 -1.45 -7.28
N TRP A 70 -6.32 -0.40 -7.82
CA TRP A 70 -7.60 -0.52 -8.53
C TRP A 70 -7.42 -0.91 -9.99
N GLU A 71 -6.26 -0.62 -10.56
CA GLU A 71 -5.91 -1.01 -11.90
C GLU A 71 -5.53 -2.51 -11.98
N PRO A 72 -5.90 -3.20 -13.06
CA PRO A 72 -5.57 -4.62 -13.24
C PRO A 72 -4.07 -4.91 -13.28
N ILE A 73 -3.27 -3.97 -13.79
CA ILE A 73 -1.81 -3.98 -13.76
C ILE A 73 -1.35 -2.62 -13.28
N GLY A 74 -0.69 -2.61 -12.14
CA GLY A 74 -0.23 -1.40 -11.47
C GLY A 74 1.09 -1.61 -10.73
N PRO A 75 1.44 -0.72 -9.81
CA PRO A 75 2.68 -0.81 -9.04
C PRO A 75 2.84 -2.13 -8.28
N SER A 76 1.74 -2.72 -7.81
CA SER A 76 1.78 -3.98 -7.06
C SER A 76 2.35 -5.14 -7.88
N GLU A 77 2.01 -5.23 -9.17
CA GLU A 77 2.51 -6.24 -10.08
C GLU A 77 4.02 -6.06 -10.33
N VAL A 78 4.47 -4.81 -10.56
CA VAL A 78 5.90 -4.49 -10.71
C VAL A 78 6.68 -4.85 -9.44
N GLN A 79 6.15 -4.48 -8.28
CA GLN A 79 6.76 -4.79 -6.97
C GLN A 79 6.82 -6.30 -6.73
N ARG A 80 5.77 -7.04 -7.11
CA ARG A 80 5.72 -8.49 -7.01
C ARG A 80 6.77 -9.17 -7.89
N GLU A 81 6.91 -8.77 -9.16
CA GLU A 81 7.95 -9.25 -10.07
C GLU A 81 9.36 -8.98 -9.51
N ALA A 82 9.56 -7.86 -8.83
CA ALA A 82 10.82 -7.52 -8.14
C ALA A 82 11.01 -8.24 -6.80
N GLY A 83 10.09 -9.15 -6.44
CA GLY A 83 10.17 -10.06 -5.29
C GLY A 83 9.52 -9.55 -4.02
N ALA A 84 8.61 -8.56 -4.09
CA ALA A 84 7.83 -8.18 -2.92
C ALA A 84 6.95 -9.34 -2.43
N GLN A 85 6.86 -9.50 -1.11
CA GLN A 85 6.12 -10.54 -0.42
C GLN A 85 4.89 -9.97 0.29
N ILE A 86 4.90 -8.66 0.49
CA ILE A 86 3.85 -7.89 1.14
C ILE A 86 3.62 -6.62 0.33
N ILE A 87 2.38 -6.23 0.14
CA ILE A 87 2.00 -4.89 -0.32
C ILE A 87 1.35 -4.15 0.84
N ILE A 88 1.77 -2.91 1.08
CA ILE A 88 1.10 -1.97 1.97
C ILE A 88 0.51 -0.86 1.10
N ASN A 89 -0.81 -0.74 1.15
CA ASN A 89 -1.56 0.28 0.42
C ASN A 89 -2.17 1.27 1.42
N LEU A 90 -1.77 2.55 1.33
CA LEU A 90 -2.23 3.63 2.20
C LEU A 90 -3.42 4.34 1.55
N ASN A 91 -4.45 4.65 2.33
CA ASN A 91 -5.69 5.19 1.79
C ASN A 91 -6.30 6.31 2.62
N SER A 92 -6.87 7.27 1.90
CA SER A 92 -7.91 8.19 2.31
C SER A 92 -9.12 7.96 1.39
N SER A 93 -9.64 6.71 1.40
CA SER A 93 -10.73 6.32 0.52
C SER A 93 -12.06 6.69 1.16
N PRO A 94 -12.86 7.62 0.55
CA PRO A 94 -14.08 8.11 1.16
C PRO A 94 -15.15 7.02 1.30
N TYR A 95 -15.96 7.15 2.35
CA TYR A 95 -17.13 6.33 2.54
C TYR A 95 -18.15 6.54 1.42
N GLN A 96 -18.71 5.43 0.97
CA GLN A 96 -19.88 5.37 0.11
C GLN A 96 -20.63 4.08 0.44
N LEU A 97 -21.94 4.12 0.35
CA LEU A 97 -22.77 2.92 0.61
C LEU A 97 -22.35 1.77 -0.31
N GLY A 98 -22.04 0.61 0.29
CA GLY A 98 -21.59 -0.58 -0.43
C GLY A 98 -20.10 -0.61 -0.82
N LYS A 99 -19.37 0.50 -0.76
CA LYS A 99 -17.96 0.59 -1.19
C LYS A 99 -17.03 -0.30 -0.38
N HIS A 100 -17.36 -0.58 0.89
CA HIS A 100 -16.55 -1.46 1.72
C HIS A 100 -16.41 -2.87 1.11
N ARG A 101 -17.50 -3.47 0.67
CA ARG A 101 -17.48 -4.79 0.00
C ARG A 101 -16.68 -4.75 -1.32
N HIS A 102 -16.74 -3.63 -2.01
CA HIS A 102 -15.99 -3.45 -3.26
C HIS A 102 -14.48 -3.36 -2.98
N ARG A 103 -14.08 -2.59 -1.95
CA ARG A 103 -12.68 -2.55 -1.46
C ARG A 103 -12.19 -3.94 -1.08
N GLU A 104 -12.98 -4.67 -0.26
CA GLU A 104 -12.67 -6.02 0.16
C GLU A 104 -12.41 -6.95 -1.04
N LYS A 105 -13.28 -6.88 -2.05
CA LYS A 105 -13.11 -7.65 -3.29
C LYS A 105 -11.83 -7.29 -4.03
N ILE A 106 -11.51 -6.01 -4.20
CA ILE A 106 -10.31 -5.55 -4.91
C ILE A 106 -9.05 -6.01 -4.20
N VAL A 107 -8.98 -5.85 -2.88
CA VAL A 107 -7.79 -6.25 -2.09
C VAL A 107 -7.63 -7.76 -2.09
N SER A 108 -8.74 -8.52 -1.95
CA SER A 108 -8.74 -9.99 -2.07
C SER A 108 -8.25 -10.45 -3.44
N ASP A 109 -8.77 -9.87 -4.52
CA ASP A 109 -8.38 -10.21 -5.88
C ASP A 109 -6.91 -9.86 -6.17
N LEU A 110 -6.42 -8.70 -5.67
CA LEU A 110 -5.01 -8.32 -5.76
C LEU A 110 -4.10 -9.34 -5.07
N SER A 111 -4.42 -9.69 -3.81
CA SER A 111 -3.66 -10.66 -3.02
C SER A 111 -3.59 -12.01 -3.73
N ARG A 112 -4.73 -12.50 -4.23
CA ARG A 112 -4.85 -13.79 -4.88
C ARG A 112 -4.10 -13.84 -6.21
N ARG A 113 -4.26 -12.83 -7.09
CA ARG A 113 -3.61 -12.84 -8.41
C ARG A 113 -2.10 -12.69 -8.33
N ASN A 114 -1.60 -12.00 -7.30
CA ASN A 114 -0.17 -11.79 -7.09
C ASN A 114 0.47 -12.79 -6.12
N HIS A 115 -0.32 -13.66 -5.48
CA HIS A 115 0.15 -14.53 -4.39
C HIS A 115 0.96 -13.80 -3.33
N ILE A 116 0.39 -12.69 -2.81
CA ILE A 116 1.07 -11.76 -1.91
C ILE A 116 0.16 -11.39 -0.74
N TYR A 117 0.74 -11.11 0.43
CA TYR A 117 0.00 -10.46 1.51
C TYR A 117 -0.30 -9.02 1.12
N THR A 118 -1.53 -8.57 1.34
CA THR A 118 -1.91 -7.18 1.11
C THR A 118 -2.50 -6.58 2.38
N LEU A 119 -1.85 -5.53 2.87
CA LEU A 119 -2.32 -4.70 3.97
C LEU A 119 -2.91 -3.41 3.37
N TYR A 120 -4.21 -3.29 3.45
CA TYR A 120 -4.97 -2.09 3.08
C TYR A 120 -5.24 -1.28 4.34
N THR A 121 -4.67 -0.09 4.45
CA THR A 121 -4.91 0.82 5.57
C THR A 121 -5.74 2.00 5.12
N ASN A 122 -6.83 2.31 5.83
CA ASN A 122 -7.69 3.43 5.50
C ASN A 122 -7.92 4.30 6.74
N GLN A 123 -7.88 5.62 6.55
CA GLN A 123 -8.11 6.55 7.65
C GLN A 123 -9.57 6.55 8.12
N VAL A 124 -9.76 6.99 9.35
CA VAL A 124 -11.05 7.34 9.94
C VAL A 124 -11.11 8.85 10.13
N GLY A 125 -12.25 9.46 9.86
CA GLY A 125 -12.46 10.89 10.09
C GLY A 125 -13.36 11.53 9.05
N GLY A 126 -13.25 12.84 8.95
CA GLY A 126 -13.98 13.65 7.98
C GLY A 126 -13.12 14.82 7.53
N GLN A 127 -13.33 15.24 6.29
CA GLN A 127 -12.70 16.41 5.72
C GLN A 127 -13.67 17.01 4.71
N ASP A 128 -14.04 18.27 4.92
CA ASP A 128 -15.05 18.95 4.12
C ASP A 128 -16.35 18.10 4.05
N GLU A 129 -16.77 17.71 2.85
CA GLU A 129 -17.98 16.91 2.59
C GLU A 129 -17.69 15.38 2.62
N LEU A 130 -16.44 14.98 2.84
CA LEU A 130 -16.01 13.59 2.80
C LEU A 130 -15.95 12.99 4.19
N VAL A 131 -16.45 11.77 4.31
CA VAL A 131 -16.31 10.93 5.51
C VAL A 131 -15.43 9.73 5.16
N PHE A 132 -14.51 9.38 6.05
CA PHE A 132 -13.63 8.22 5.90
C PHE A 132 -13.97 7.19 6.97
N ASP A 133 -14.31 6.00 6.52
CA ASP A 133 -14.88 4.95 7.37
C ASP A 133 -13.87 3.95 7.92
N GLY A 134 -12.57 4.14 7.68
CA GLY A 134 -11.58 3.17 8.14
C GLY A 134 -11.77 1.81 7.50
N GLY A 135 -11.93 0.75 8.30
CA GLY A 135 -12.11 -0.61 7.83
C GLY A 135 -10.83 -1.15 7.16
N SER A 136 -9.67 -0.92 7.77
CA SER A 136 -8.40 -1.47 7.32
C SER A 136 -8.44 -2.99 7.31
N MET A 137 -7.73 -3.64 6.38
CA MET A 137 -7.84 -5.08 6.11
C MET A 137 -6.48 -5.69 5.82
N LEU A 138 -6.29 -6.95 6.23
CA LEU A 138 -5.14 -7.77 5.86
C LEU A 138 -5.62 -9.05 5.18
N PHE A 139 -5.12 -9.30 3.97
CA PHE A 139 -5.39 -10.49 3.19
C PHE A 139 -4.15 -11.36 3.02
N ASP A 140 -4.36 -12.68 2.99
CA ASP A 140 -3.32 -13.66 2.68
C ASP A 140 -3.11 -13.82 1.17
N PRO A 141 -2.05 -14.56 0.72
CA PRO A 141 -1.77 -14.79 -0.70
C PRO A 141 -2.85 -15.56 -1.47
N ASN A 142 -3.84 -16.15 -0.79
CA ASN A 142 -4.99 -16.82 -1.43
C ASN A 142 -6.20 -15.88 -1.55
N GLY A 143 -6.07 -14.62 -1.13
CA GLY A 143 -7.16 -13.66 -1.09
C GLY A 143 -8.14 -13.86 0.07
N LYS A 144 -7.73 -14.59 1.11
CA LYS A 144 -8.54 -14.78 2.32
C LYS A 144 -8.29 -13.65 3.30
N LEU A 145 -9.34 -13.05 3.82
CA LEU A 145 -9.25 -12.06 4.89
C LEU A 145 -8.68 -12.72 6.17
N ILE A 146 -7.56 -12.19 6.66
CA ILE A 146 -6.92 -12.63 7.92
C ILE A 146 -7.48 -11.81 9.08
N SER A 147 -7.53 -10.49 8.91
CA SER A 147 -7.95 -9.57 9.96
C SER A 147 -8.45 -8.27 9.36
N ASN A 148 -9.34 -7.59 10.06
CA ASN A 148 -9.84 -6.26 9.69
C ASN A 148 -10.09 -5.40 10.93
N SER A 149 -9.99 -4.09 10.75
CA SER A 149 -10.36 -3.09 11.75
C SER A 149 -11.86 -2.80 11.71
N PRO A 150 -12.44 -2.32 12.81
CA PRO A 150 -13.80 -1.78 12.80
C PRO A 150 -13.91 -0.62 11.82
N ARG A 151 -15.14 -0.26 11.47
CA ARG A 151 -15.42 0.91 10.65
C ARG A 151 -15.91 2.05 11.53
N PHE A 152 -15.57 3.28 11.12
CA PHE A 152 -15.90 4.53 11.82
C PHE A 152 -15.30 4.63 13.23
N GLU A 153 -14.26 3.86 13.49
CA GLU A 153 -13.59 3.80 14.78
C GLU A 153 -12.08 3.67 14.55
N GLU A 154 -11.30 4.46 15.28
CA GLU A 154 -9.84 4.36 15.28
C GLU A 154 -9.40 3.05 15.95
N SER A 155 -8.47 2.35 15.33
CA SER A 155 -7.99 1.08 15.87
C SER A 155 -6.58 0.74 15.39
N LEU A 156 -5.87 -0.06 16.17
CA LEU A 156 -4.60 -0.66 15.81
C LEU A 156 -4.81 -2.12 15.43
N LEU A 157 -4.63 -2.43 14.15
CA LEU A 157 -4.66 -3.80 13.65
C LEU A 157 -3.26 -4.41 13.77
N VAL A 158 -3.14 -5.49 14.54
CA VAL A 158 -1.89 -6.25 14.69
C VAL A 158 -2.14 -7.69 14.26
N ALA A 159 -1.26 -8.23 13.44
CA ALA A 159 -1.35 -9.60 12.96
C ALA A 159 0.03 -10.20 12.70
N ASP A 160 0.17 -11.51 12.97
CA ASP A 160 1.34 -12.28 12.60
C ASP A 160 1.14 -12.88 11.21
N ILE A 161 2.13 -12.73 10.34
CA ILE A 161 2.15 -13.31 9.00
C ILE A 161 3.40 -14.16 8.77
N LYS A 162 3.27 -15.16 7.91
CA LYS A 162 4.41 -16.00 7.47
C LYS A 162 4.76 -15.61 6.03
N ALA A 163 5.44 -14.47 5.87
CA ALA A 163 5.85 -14.02 4.55
C ALA A 163 6.89 -14.97 3.96
N LYS A 164 6.57 -15.54 2.80
CA LYS A 164 7.47 -16.35 1.97
C LYS A 164 7.26 -15.92 0.53
N LEU A 165 8.36 -15.87 -0.23
CA LEU A 165 8.25 -15.69 -1.67
C LEU A 165 7.62 -16.96 -2.25
N THR A 166 6.43 -16.83 -2.84
CA THR A 166 5.76 -17.89 -3.59
C THR A 166 5.88 -17.57 -5.08
N GLU A 167 6.05 -18.58 -5.90
CA GLU A 167 6.01 -18.39 -7.36
C GLU A 167 4.60 -17.97 -7.78
N ILE A 168 4.53 -17.03 -8.71
CA ILE A 168 3.26 -16.67 -9.35
C ILE A 168 2.92 -17.81 -10.32
N PRO A 169 1.74 -18.46 -10.20
CA PRO A 169 1.35 -19.47 -11.16
C PRO A 169 1.38 -18.94 -12.59
N VAL A 170 1.93 -19.71 -13.51
CA VAL A 170 2.02 -19.37 -14.93
C VAL A 170 0.65 -19.00 -15.52
N SER A 171 -0.43 -19.64 -15.04
CA SER A 171 -1.81 -19.34 -15.43
C SER A 171 -2.22 -17.90 -15.13
N LEU A 172 -1.67 -17.27 -14.11
CA LEU A 172 -1.97 -15.87 -13.77
C LEU A 172 -1.20 -14.89 -14.66
N GLN A 173 0.03 -15.25 -15.05
CA GLN A 173 0.82 -14.46 -16.00
C GLN A 173 0.20 -14.46 -17.39
N GLN A 174 -0.44 -15.56 -17.80
CA GLN A 174 -1.09 -15.70 -19.11
C GLN A 174 -2.41 -14.93 -19.24
N ASN A 175 -3.03 -14.49 -18.12
CA ASN A 175 -4.31 -13.78 -18.16
C ASN A 175 -4.22 -12.35 -18.71
N TYR A 176 -3.01 -11.83 -18.95
CA TYR A 176 -2.81 -10.49 -19.47
C TYR A 176 -1.96 -10.54 -20.75
N THR A 177 -2.57 -10.22 -21.88
CA THR A 177 -1.84 -9.99 -23.13
C THR A 177 -0.80 -8.89 -22.92
N ASN A 178 0.44 -9.13 -23.35
CA ASN A 178 1.57 -8.19 -23.20
C ASN A 178 1.86 -7.79 -21.75
N PHE A 179 1.77 -8.74 -20.80
CA PHE A 179 1.96 -8.47 -19.37
C PHE A 179 3.24 -7.69 -19.07
N HIS A 180 4.40 -8.15 -19.54
CA HIS A 180 5.69 -7.49 -19.30
C HIS A 180 5.79 -6.10 -19.97
N GLU A 181 5.20 -5.91 -21.14
CA GLU A 181 5.15 -4.61 -21.80
C GLU A 181 4.33 -3.62 -20.96
N ARG A 182 3.17 -4.03 -20.47
CA ARG A 182 2.32 -3.20 -19.59
C ARG A 182 3.00 -2.89 -18.27
N LEU A 183 3.74 -3.84 -17.66
CA LEU A 183 4.53 -3.58 -16.47
C LEU A 183 5.57 -2.48 -16.70
N SER A 184 6.26 -2.50 -17.84
CA SER A 184 7.28 -1.48 -18.17
C SER A 184 6.70 -0.07 -18.31
N GLN A 185 5.42 0.05 -18.62
CA GLN A 185 4.70 1.33 -18.73
C GLN A 185 4.30 1.88 -17.35
N VAL A 186 4.14 1.03 -16.34
CA VAL A 186 3.78 1.47 -14.98
C VAL A 186 4.95 2.20 -14.30
N GLY A 187 6.15 1.65 -14.40
CA GLY A 187 7.33 2.24 -13.77
C GLY A 187 8.44 1.21 -13.53
N LYS A 188 9.55 1.70 -12.98
CA LYS A 188 10.70 0.86 -12.59
C LYS A 188 10.63 0.54 -11.09
N SER A 189 11.03 -0.68 -10.72
CA SER A 189 11.18 -1.04 -9.31
C SER A 189 12.50 -0.51 -8.74
N SER A 190 12.45 -0.04 -7.49
CA SER A 190 13.64 0.24 -6.68
C SER A 190 13.51 -0.45 -5.32
N THR A 191 14.61 -0.85 -4.72
CA THR A 191 14.62 -1.49 -3.42
C THR A 191 15.59 -0.77 -2.48
N VAL A 192 15.08 -0.39 -1.30
CA VAL A 192 15.87 0.22 -0.22
C VAL A 192 15.91 -0.72 0.98
N GLU A 193 17.12 -1.07 1.43
CA GLU A 193 17.32 -1.87 2.64
C GLU A 193 17.11 -1.03 3.89
N ILE A 194 16.26 -1.50 4.80
CA ILE A 194 16.07 -0.92 6.12
C ILE A 194 17.03 -1.59 7.10
N PRO A 195 17.99 -0.87 7.68
CA PRO A 195 18.94 -1.42 8.61
C PRO A 195 18.26 -2.08 9.81
N THR A 196 18.72 -3.27 10.20
CA THR A 196 18.23 -3.94 11.40
C THR A 196 18.75 -3.23 12.64
N ILE A 197 17.86 -2.73 13.47
CA ILE A 197 18.22 -2.25 14.81
C ILE A 197 18.48 -3.48 15.67
N LYS A 198 19.67 -3.55 16.30
CA LYS A 198 19.85 -4.49 17.42
C LYS A 198 18.81 -4.12 18.48
N PRO A 199 18.07 -5.07 19.07
CA PRO A 199 17.10 -4.74 20.11
C PRO A 199 17.85 -4.00 21.22
N GLN A 200 17.65 -2.68 21.35
CA GLN A 200 17.97 -1.99 22.57
C GLN A 200 17.02 -2.56 23.63
N GLN A 201 17.57 -2.84 24.80
CA GLN A 201 16.89 -3.39 25.98
C GLN A 201 15.41 -3.01 26.06
N LYS A 202 14.58 -3.98 26.47
CA LYS A 202 13.14 -3.85 26.72
C LYS A 202 12.73 -2.43 27.03
N LEU A 203 11.83 -1.87 26.22
CA LEU A 203 11.05 -0.68 26.55
C LEU A 203 10.15 -0.96 27.77
N SER A 204 10.76 -1.10 28.94
CA SER A 204 10.05 -1.37 30.19
C SER A 204 9.34 -0.15 30.77
N ASN A 205 9.43 1.01 30.13
CA ASN A 205 8.87 2.26 30.63
C ASN A 205 8.29 3.13 29.51
N LEU A 206 7.36 2.60 28.71
CA LEU A 206 6.46 3.48 27.97
C LEU A 206 5.43 4.03 28.96
N PRO A 207 5.27 5.36 29.08
CA PRO A 207 4.17 5.90 29.85
C PRO A 207 2.86 5.38 29.24
N GLN A 208 1.96 4.85 30.08
CA GLN A 208 0.60 4.55 29.66
C GLN A 208 -0.01 5.88 29.22
N LEU A 209 -0.33 5.99 27.93
CA LEU A 209 -1.13 7.09 27.45
C LEU A 209 -2.52 6.97 28.11
N PRO A 210 -3.05 8.05 28.68
CA PRO A 210 -4.41 8.04 29.21
C PRO A 210 -5.38 7.73 28.06
N ILE A 211 -6.25 6.76 28.29
CA ILE A 211 -7.39 6.40 27.45
C ILE A 211 -8.44 7.52 27.53
#